data_0c4e1ff398d5f4502dd1497480097bff
#
_entry.id   0c4e1ff398d5f4502dd1497480097bff
#
_cell.length_a   1.000
_cell.length_b   1.000
_cell.length_c   1.000
_cell.angle_alpha   90.00
_cell.angle_beta   90.00
_cell.angle_gamma   90.00
#
_symmetry.space_group_name_H-M   'P 1'
#
loop_
_entity.id
_entity.type
_entity.pdbx_description
1 polymer ?
#
loop_
_entity_poly.entity_id
_entity_poly.type
_entity_poly.pdbx_seq_one_letter_code
_entity_poly.pdbx_strand_id
1 'polypeptide(L)'
;MKKKNTVIVSIISIVFVMAFALAACNKETNPGYTALSAQADVFKELNAKTADVGIMDYTMANYLLSVDSAMAKNLTIADVEFEKEFYGIAFRKAADGKYNALTDLVNKTLSELKDADYKTIADKYGISAATLDLVYSKPTGEADNTELDYIKNKGKIVIGFTLNAPMALGEGDKTTGGFDTDLAKAVFAKISEKVGKTIDVEFKLIDWGKKESEMEAKTIDCVWNGLTVTPARAAQWSITMNYLENKQCAVIRKADKDKYNSYDALKKARIVAEDGSAGEDAAKEILGIK
;
A
#
# COMPACT_ATOMS: atom_id res chain seq x y z
N MET A 1 47.11 -69.81 46.81
CA MET A 1 47.55 -68.61 46.06
C MET A 1 46.75 -68.53 44.77
N LYS A 2 45.91 -67.53 44.62
CA LYS A 2 44.96 -67.44 43.49
C LYS A 2 45.60 -66.57 42.38
N LYS A 3 45.72 -67.17 41.17
CA LYS A 3 46.12 -66.45 39.97
C LYS A 3 44.97 -65.59 39.46
N LYS A 4 45.20 -64.31 39.31
CA LYS A 4 44.28 -63.38 38.63
C LYS A 4 44.58 -63.39 37.13
N ASN A 5 43.57 -63.78 36.34
CA ASN A 5 43.58 -63.62 34.88
C ASN A 5 43.12 -62.24 34.52
N THR A 6 43.94 -61.45 33.87
CA THR A 6 43.64 -60.19 33.30
C THR A 6 43.18 -60.40 31.86
N VAL A 7 41.89 -60.09 31.59
CA VAL A 7 41.36 -60.11 30.23
C VAL A 7 41.60 -58.76 29.64
N ILE A 8 42.35 -58.67 28.58
CA ILE A 8 42.53 -57.45 27.77
C ILE A 8 41.41 -57.44 26.76
N VAL A 9 40.43 -56.46 26.91
CA VAL A 9 39.42 -56.24 25.94
C VAL A 9 39.94 -55.14 24.98
N SER A 10 40.27 -55.54 23.75
CA SER A 10 40.57 -54.58 22.67
C SER A 10 39.28 -53.92 22.17
N ILE A 11 39.14 -52.65 22.44
CA ILE A 11 38.09 -51.85 21.85
C ILE A 11 38.52 -51.38 20.46
N ILE A 12 37.99 -52.00 19.43
CA ILE A 12 38.08 -51.51 18.04
C ILE A 12 37.09 -50.38 17.87
N SER A 13 37.56 -49.13 17.86
CA SER A 13 36.76 -47.95 17.54
C SER A 13 36.51 -47.92 16.04
N ILE A 14 35.33 -48.34 15.64
CA ILE A 14 34.81 -48.09 14.28
C ILE A 14 34.36 -46.65 14.22
N VAL A 15 35.17 -45.78 13.60
CA VAL A 15 34.76 -44.41 13.25
C VAL A 15 33.83 -44.49 12.05
N PHE A 16 32.55 -44.40 12.31
CA PHE A 16 31.52 -44.23 11.27
C PHE A 16 31.52 -42.76 10.85
N VAL A 17 32.22 -42.45 9.74
CA VAL A 17 32.13 -41.16 9.09
C VAL A 17 30.76 -41.11 8.43
N MET A 18 29.74 -40.52 9.10
CA MET A 18 28.51 -40.11 8.47
C MET A 18 28.82 -38.91 7.59
N ALA A 19 28.99 -39.15 6.30
CA ALA A 19 28.89 -38.11 5.30
C ALA A 19 27.42 -37.61 5.26
N PHE A 20 27.12 -36.54 5.99
CA PHE A 20 25.91 -35.80 5.75
C PHE A 20 26.01 -35.18 4.36
N ALA A 21 25.47 -35.88 3.36
CA ALA A 21 25.10 -35.27 2.11
C ALA A 21 24.03 -34.21 2.46
N LEU A 22 24.44 -32.94 2.49
CA LEU A 22 23.54 -31.81 2.40
C LEU A 22 22.85 -31.89 1.01
N ALA A 23 21.84 -32.75 0.91
CA ALA A 23 20.85 -32.60 -0.13
C ALA A 23 20.19 -31.24 0.15
N ALA A 24 20.63 -30.20 -0.56
CA ALA A 24 19.86 -28.99 -0.72
C ALA A 24 18.54 -29.46 -1.32
N CYS A 25 17.56 -29.70 -0.46
CA CYS A 25 16.16 -29.80 -0.86
C CYS A 25 15.83 -28.46 -1.51
N ASN A 26 15.94 -28.38 -2.84
CA ASN A 26 15.12 -27.49 -3.63
C ASN A 26 13.66 -27.94 -3.36
N LYS A 27 13.08 -27.49 -2.26
CA LYS A 27 11.63 -27.48 -2.12
C LYS A 27 11.17 -26.60 -3.27
N GLU A 28 10.64 -27.22 -4.33
CA GLU A 28 9.78 -26.51 -5.26
C GLU A 28 8.69 -25.90 -4.39
N THR A 29 8.79 -24.59 -4.20
CA THR A 29 7.81 -23.86 -3.43
C THR A 29 6.58 -23.74 -4.32
N ASN A 30 5.48 -24.36 -3.90
CA ASN A 30 4.22 -24.25 -4.63
C ASN A 30 3.87 -22.77 -4.80
N PRO A 31 3.49 -22.33 -6.01
CA PRO A 31 2.96 -21.00 -6.23
C PRO A 31 1.76 -20.75 -5.32
N GLY A 32 1.59 -19.54 -4.86
CA GLY A 32 0.47 -19.20 -4.01
C GLY A 32 0.49 -17.74 -3.59
N TYR A 33 -0.61 -17.28 -3.03
CA TYR A 33 -0.79 -15.94 -2.50
C TYR A 33 -0.85 -15.96 -0.97
N THR A 34 -0.25 -14.96 -0.34
CA THR A 34 -0.37 -14.70 1.09
C THR A 34 -0.63 -13.21 1.32
N ALA A 35 -1.73 -12.91 2.00
CA ALA A 35 -2.08 -11.55 2.42
C ALA A 35 -1.17 -11.05 3.54
N LEU A 36 -0.78 -9.78 3.48
CA LEU A 36 -0.03 -9.07 4.50
C LEU A 36 -0.89 -7.99 5.14
N SER A 37 -0.59 -7.64 6.38
CA SER A 37 -1.29 -6.56 7.09
C SER A 37 -0.83 -5.16 6.70
N ALA A 38 0.33 -5.03 6.07
CA ALA A 38 0.87 -3.75 5.62
C ALA A 38 1.74 -3.92 4.38
N GLN A 39 1.67 -2.97 3.48
CA GLN A 39 2.43 -3.00 2.23
C GLN A 39 3.95 -3.02 2.45
N ALA A 40 4.44 -2.32 3.49
CA ALA A 40 5.85 -2.31 3.87
C ALA A 40 6.39 -3.69 4.28
N ASP A 41 5.53 -4.63 4.69
CA ASP A 41 5.95 -5.98 5.08
C ASP A 41 6.40 -6.82 3.88
N VAL A 42 6.03 -6.45 2.65
CA VAL A 42 6.54 -7.05 1.41
C VAL A 42 8.07 -7.17 1.43
N PHE A 43 8.76 -6.10 1.82
CA PHE A 43 10.22 -6.08 1.85
C PHE A 43 10.81 -7.05 2.89
N LYS A 44 10.13 -7.22 4.02
CA LYS A 44 10.53 -8.17 5.08
C LYS A 44 10.41 -9.62 4.58
N GLU A 45 9.26 -9.95 3.95
CA GLU A 45 8.99 -11.28 3.43
C GLU A 45 9.97 -11.69 2.32
N LEU A 46 10.31 -10.75 1.43
CA LEU A 46 11.30 -10.98 0.37
C LEU A 46 12.71 -11.20 0.92
N ASN A 47 13.13 -10.40 1.91
CA ASN A 47 14.44 -10.55 2.56
C ASN A 47 14.52 -11.85 3.39
N ALA A 48 13.44 -12.25 4.05
CA ALA A 48 13.33 -13.51 4.78
C ALA A 48 13.22 -14.74 3.86
N LYS A 49 13.03 -14.55 2.55
CA LYS A 49 12.79 -15.59 1.54
C LYS A 49 11.54 -16.44 1.81
N THR A 50 10.59 -15.91 2.55
CA THR A 50 9.27 -16.50 2.76
C THR A 50 8.35 -16.27 1.56
N ALA A 51 8.58 -15.17 0.82
CA ALA A 51 7.99 -14.87 -0.48
C ALA A 51 9.05 -14.76 -1.58
N ASP A 52 8.61 -14.84 -2.82
CA ASP A 52 9.45 -14.70 -4.02
C ASP A 52 9.21 -13.36 -4.72
N VAL A 53 7.96 -12.92 -4.73
CA VAL A 53 7.48 -11.69 -5.39
C VAL A 53 6.56 -10.96 -4.44
N GLY A 54 6.71 -9.65 -4.34
CA GLY A 54 5.77 -8.77 -3.66
C GLY A 54 5.06 -7.87 -4.67
N ILE A 55 3.74 -7.87 -4.69
CA ILE A 55 2.97 -6.93 -5.52
C ILE A 55 2.56 -5.75 -4.65
N MET A 56 2.88 -4.55 -5.10
CA MET A 56 2.64 -3.32 -4.34
C MET A 56 2.65 -2.08 -5.24
N ASP A 57 2.24 -0.96 -4.68
CA ASP A 57 2.28 0.34 -5.35
C ASP A 57 3.69 0.72 -5.80
N TYR A 58 3.83 1.05 -7.08
CA TYR A 58 5.10 1.51 -7.65
C TYR A 58 5.61 2.76 -6.95
N THR A 59 4.72 3.70 -6.64
CA THR A 59 5.09 4.93 -5.94
C THR A 59 5.78 4.63 -4.61
N MET A 60 5.26 3.69 -3.82
CA MET A 60 5.88 3.27 -2.55
C MET A 60 7.17 2.49 -2.78
N ALA A 61 7.15 1.49 -3.68
CA ALA A 61 8.33 0.66 -3.96
C ALA A 61 9.51 1.51 -4.44
N ASN A 62 9.27 2.40 -5.40
CA ASN A 62 10.28 3.29 -5.96
C ASN A 62 10.84 4.25 -4.90
N TYR A 63 9.98 4.85 -4.07
CA TYR A 63 10.41 5.73 -2.99
C TYR A 63 11.29 4.99 -1.98
N LEU A 64 10.83 3.87 -1.43
CA LEU A 64 11.58 3.12 -0.41
C LEU A 64 12.92 2.60 -0.93
N LEU A 65 12.96 2.09 -2.16
CA LEU A 65 14.21 1.66 -2.79
C LEU A 65 15.16 2.83 -3.11
N SER A 66 14.64 4.05 -3.23
CA SER A 66 15.49 5.25 -3.47
C SER A 66 16.13 5.80 -2.19
N VAL A 67 15.44 5.68 -1.04
CA VAL A 67 15.88 6.26 0.23
C VAL A 67 16.56 5.26 1.16
N ASP A 68 16.30 3.96 1.01
CA ASP A 68 16.91 2.89 1.81
C ASP A 68 17.91 2.09 0.99
N SER A 69 19.19 2.45 1.13
CA SER A 69 20.30 1.79 0.43
C SER A 69 20.49 0.32 0.84
N ALA A 70 20.12 -0.07 2.06
CA ALA A 70 20.21 -1.44 2.53
C ALA A 70 19.14 -2.31 1.84
N MET A 71 17.92 -1.79 1.71
CA MET A 71 16.83 -2.40 0.95
C MET A 71 17.20 -2.52 -0.54
N ALA A 72 17.63 -1.42 -1.14
CA ALA A 72 18.03 -1.34 -2.55
C ALA A 72 19.25 -2.22 -2.89
N LYS A 73 20.05 -2.62 -1.92
CA LYS A 73 21.16 -3.55 -2.17
C LYS A 73 20.68 -4.92 -2.66
N ASN A 74 19.59 -5.43 -2.08
CA ASN A 74 19.13 -6.80 -2.30
C ASN A 74 17.88 -6.89 -3.16
N LEU A 75 17.03 -5.85 -3.15
CA LEU A 75 15.71 -5.83 -3.79
C LEU A 75 15.68 -4.88 -4.97
N THR A 76 14.76 -5.12 -5.89
CA THR A 76 14.52 -4.30 -7.08
C THR A 76 13.09 -4.49 -7.56
N ILE A 77 12.61 -3.56 -8.37
CA ILE A 77 11.39 -3.72 -9.14
C ILE A 77 11.72 -4.59 -10.35
N ALA A 78 10.90 -5.60 -10.61
CA ALA A 78 11.00 -6.47 -11.78
C ALA A 78 10.65 -5.67 -13.06
N ASP A 79 11.25 -6.07 -14.17
CA ASP A 79 10.95 -5.50 -15.49
C ASP A 79 9.70 -6.18 -16.07
N VAL A 80 8.56 -5.93 -15.42
CA VAL A 80 7.23 -6.43 -15.81
C VAL A 80 6.28 -5.24 -15.83
N GLU A 81 5.62 -5.03 -16.97
CA GLU A 81 4.68 -3.93 -17.12
C GLU A 81 3.34 -4.26 -16.45
N PHE A 82 2.85 -3.27 -15.71
CA PHE A 82 1.51 -3.23 -15.13
C PHE A 82 0.76 -2.04 -15.71
N GLU A 83 -0.55 -2.16 -15.80
CA GLU A 83 -1.39 -1.06 -16.27
C GLU A 83 -1.34 0.14 -15.32
N LYS A 84 -1.56 1.33 -15.89
CA LYS A 84 -1.68 2.56 -15.13
C LYS A 84 -2.95 2.53 -14.30
N GLU A 85 -2.83 3.03 -13.11
CA GLU A 85 -3.94 3.29 -12.20
C GLU A 85 -3.86 4.71 -11.63
N PHE A 86 -4.88 5.12 -10.91
CA PHE A 86 -4.96 6.48 -10.39
C PHE A 86 -5.42 6.45 -8.94
N TYR A 87 -4.92 7.38 -8.14
CA TYR A 87 -5.39 7.60 -6.80
C TYR A 87 -6.52 8.62 -6.73
N GLY A 88 -7.51 8.32 -5.89
CA GLY A 88 -8.61 9.18 -5.52
C GLY A 88 -8.83 9.18 -4.01
N ILE A 89 -9.69 10.08 -3.54
CA ILE A 89 -10.06 10.19 -2.13
C ILE A 89 -11.50 9.69 -2.01
N ALA A 90 -11.73 8.71 -1.13
CA ALA A 90 -13.05 8.11 -0.96
C ALA A 90 -13.79 8.70 0.24
N PHE A 91 -15.03 9.11 0.03
CA PHE A 91 -15.99 9.52 1.02
C PHE A 91 -17.21 8.59 1.01
N ARG A 92 -18.04 8.62 2.06
CA ARG A 92 -19.30 7.89 2.07
C ARG A 92 -20.17 8.31 0.89
N LYS A 93 -20.93 7.37 0.34
CA LYS A 93 -21.75 7.59 -0.84
C LYS A 93 -22.86 8.57 -0.55
N ALA A 94 -23.17 9.42 -1.52
CA ALA A 94 -24.34 10.28 -1.51
C ALA A 94 -25.63 9.46 -1.65
N ALA A 95 -26.76 10.06 -1.30
CA ALA A 95 -28.08 9.51 -1.59
C ALA A 95 -28.25 9.27 -3.10
N ASP A 96 -29.06 8.27 -3.45
CA ASP A 96 -29.30 7.88 -4.84
C ASP A 96 -29.73 9.06 -5.71
N GLY A 97 -29.11 9.16 -6.87
CA GLY A 97 -29.37 10.22 -7.84
C GLY A 97 -28.78 11.59 -7.51
N LYS A 98 -28.03 11.71 -6.41
CA LYS A 98 -27.37 12.95 -5.98
C LYS A 98 -25.85 12.81 -6.02
N TYR A 99 -25.14 13.95 -6.11
CA TYR A 99 -23.69 13.97 -5.91
C TYR A 99 -23.33 14.38 -4.47
N ASN A 100 -22.23 13.89 -3.96
CA ASN A 100 -21.74 14.23 -2.62
C ASN A 100 -21.12 15.65 -2.63
N ALA A 101 -21.70 16.58 -1.87
CA ALA A 101 -21.25 17.97 -1.81
C ALA A 101 -19.86 18.13 -1.20
N LEU A 102 -19.45 17.25 -0.27
CA LEU A 102 -18.10 17.28 0.29
C LEU A 102 -17.07 16.84 -0.75
N THR A 103 -17.33 15.76 -1.49
CA THR A 103 -16.48 15.30 -2.60
C THR A 103 -16.33 16.38 -3.67
N ASP A 104 -17.42 17.04 -4.05
CA ASP A 104 -17.40 18.15 -5.01
C ASP A 104 -16.54 19.33 -4.51
N LEU A 105 -16.71 19.71 -3.24
CA LEU A 105 -15.93 20.78 -2.62
C LEU A 105 -14.43 20.46 -2.56
N VAL A 106 -14.07 19.19 -2.27
CA VAL A 106 -12.68 18.72 -2.31
C VAL A 106 -12.14 18.79 -3.73
N ASN A 107 -12.87 18.30 -4.73
CA ASN A 107 -12.45 18.36 -6.14
C ASN A 107 -12.18 19.81 -6.59
N LYS A 108 -13.09 20.72 -6.28
CA LYS A 108 -12.91 22.14 -6.59
C LYS A 108 -11.68 22.72 -5.90
N THR A 109 -11.45 22.34 -4.64
CA THR A 109 -10.31 22.82 -3.85
C THR A 109 -8.99 22.27 -4.35
N LEU A 110 -8.92 20.98 -4.71
CA LEU A 110 -7.75 20.39 -5.35
C LEU A 110 -7.37 21.13 -6.64
N SER A 111 -8.34 21.43 -7.49
CA SER A 111 -8.10 22.20 -8.73
C SER A 111 -7.57 23.62 -8.45
N GLU A 112 -8.02 24.27 -7.39
CA GLU A 112 -7.54 25.60 -7.01
C GLU A 112 -6.08 25.56 -6.46
N LEU A 113 -5.68 24.46 -5.83
CA LEU A 113 -4.34 24.29 -5.25
C LEU A 113 -3.31 23.76 -6.25
N LYS A 114 -3.72 23.33 -7.44
CA LYS A 114 -2.89 22.54 -8.37
C LYS A 114 -1.56 23.18 -8.75
N ASP A 115 -1.51 24.49 -8.94
CA ASP A 115 -0.33 25.20 -9.43
C ASP A 115 0.59 25.74 -8.32
N ALA A 116 0.16 25.64 -7.06
CA ALA A 116 0.90 26.09 -5.89
C ALA A 116 1.19 24.93 -4.92
N ASP A 117 0.29 24.71 -3.97
CA ASP A 117 0.55 23.76 -2.88
C ASP A 117 0.69 22.33 -3.37
N TYR A 118 -0.16 21.88 -4.29
CA TYR A 118 -0.13 20.51 -4.81
C TYR A 118 1.23 20.14 -5.44
N LYS A 119 1.73 20.96 -6.37
CA LYS A 119 3.03 20.72 -7.01
C LYS A 119 4.19 20.85 -6.03
N THR A 120 4.13 21.86 -5.16
CA THR A 120 5.17 22.07 -4.12
C THR A 120 5.24 20.87 -3.17
N ILE A 121 4.09 20.32 -2.76
CA ILE A 121 4.04 19.14 -1.92
C ILE A 121 4.55 17.92 -2.70
N ALA A 122 4.18 17.75 -3.98
CA ALA A 122 4.68 16.65 -4.80
C ALA A 122 6.21 16.69 -4.97
N ASP A 123 6.79 17.88 -5.20
CA ASP A 123 8.23 18.08 -5.26
C ASP A 123 8.93 17.70 -3.96
N LYS A 124 8.36 18.10 -2.82
CA LYS A 124 8.88 17.78 -1.49
C LYS A 124 9.04 16.27 -1.26
N TYR A 125 8.15 15.47 -1.84
CA TYR A 125 8.15 14.01 -1.67
C TYR A 125 8.69 13.24 -2.89
N GLY A 126 9.23 13.93 -3.89
CA GLY A 126 9.88 13.33 -5.05
C GLY A 126 8.93 12.60 -6.01
N ILE A 127 7.65 12.99 -6.03
CA ILE A 127 6.61 12.34 -6.86
C ILE A 127 6.03 13.26 -7.95
N SER A 128 6.72 14.35 -8.29
CA SER A 128 6.23 15.33 -9.26
C SER A 128 5.92 14.75 -10.64
N ALA A 129 6.63 13.69 -11.03
CA ALA A 129 6.38 13.01 -12.31
C ALA A 129 5.01 12.28 -12.36
N ALA A 130 4.42 12.00 -11.20
CA ALA A 130 3.12 11.33 -11.10
C ALA A 130 1.94 12.32 -10.96
N THR A 131 2.20 13.64 -10.91
CA THR A 131 1.16 14.66 -10.76
C THR A 131 0.30 14.76 -12.02
N LEU A 132 -1.00 15.09 -11.80
CA LEU A 132 -1.99 15.25 -12.85
C LEU A 132 -2.41 16.71 -12.98
N ASP A 133 -2.93 17.09 -14.14
CA ASP A 133 -3.62 18.36 -14.31
C ASP A 133 -5.02 18.28 -13.73
N LEU A 134 -5.19 18.84 -12.52
CA LEU A 134 -6.42 18.74 -11.74
C LEU A 134 -7.48 19.71 -12.27
N VAL A 135 -8.22 19.28 -13.30
CA VAL A 135 -9.29 20.09 -13.91
C VAL A 135 -10.63 19.79 -13.26
N TYR A 136 -11.14 20.76 -12.51
CA TYR A 136 -12.47 20.64 -11.90
C TYR A 136 -13.59 20.75 -12.93
N SER A 137 -14.53 19.81 -12.85
CA SER A 137 -15.82 19.86 -13.56
C SER A 137 -16.94 19.76 -12.53
N LYS A 138 -17.82 20.76 -12.55
CA LYS A 138 -18.98 20.77 -11.62
C LYS A 138 -19.91 19.59 -11.95
N PRO A 139 -20.30 18.79 -10.94
CA PRO A 139 -21.28 17.74 -11.14
C PRO A 139 -22.63 18.30 -11.59
N THR A 140 -23.38 17.49 -12.34
CA THR A 140 -24.76 17.77 -12.69
C THR A 140 -25.72 17.17 -11.66
N GLY A 141 -26.91 17.75 -11.51
CA GLY A 141 -27.94 17.26 -10.59
C GLY A 141 -27.94 17.96 -9.23
N GLU A 142 -28.59 17.34 -8.27
CA GLU A 142 -28.80 17.86 -6.92
C GLU A 142 -27.66 17.42 -5.99
N ALA A 143 -27.20 18.32 -5.13
CA ALA A 143 -26.19 18.04 -4.12
C ALA A 143 -26.79 17.32 -2.91
N ASP A 144 -26.13 16.27 -2.44
CA ASP A 144 -26.32 15.74 -1.09
C ASP A 144 -25.32 16.41 -0.13
N ASN A 145 -25.82 17.22 0.77
CA ASN A 145 -25.02 17.95 1.75
C ASN A 145 -24.76 17.16 3.04
N THR A 146 -25.30 15.96 3.19
CA THR A 146 -25.27 15.19 4.44
C THR A 146 -23.87 15.09 5.02
N GLU A 147 -22.88 14.68 4.20
CA GLU A 147 -21.49 14.53 4.66
C GLU A 147 -20.82 15.89 4.92
N LEU A 148 -21.05 16.89 4.07
CA LEU A 148 -20.51 18.23 4.27
C LEU A 148 -21.01 18.86 5.57
N ASP A 149 -22.31 18.80 5.83
CA ASP A 149 -22.91 19.32 7.05
C ASP A 149 -22.49 18.54 8.29
N TYR A 150 -22.35 17.21 8.17
CA TYR A 150 -21.80 16.38 9.24
C TYR A 150 -20.38 16.83 9.63
N ILE A 151 -19.47 16.97 8.67
CA ILE A 151 -18.09 17.42 8.91
C ILE A 151 -18.05 18.84 9.46
N LYS A 152 -18.86 19.78 8.91
CA LYS A 152 -18.98 21.13 9.44
C LYS A 152 -19.46 21.12 10.90
N ASN A 153 -20.48 20.33 11.23
CA ASN A 153 -21.02 20.26 12.59
C ASN A 153 -20.01 19.63 13.57
N LYS A 154 -19.30 18.59 13.14
CA LYS A 154 -18.24 17.92 13.90
C LYS A 154 -17.02 18.83 14.12
N GLY A 155 -16.76 19.77 13.21
CA GLY A 155 -15.59 20.68 13.26
C GLY A 155 -14.26 19.99 12.97
N LYS A 156 -14.29 18.75 12.50
CA LYS A 156 -13.09 17.99 12.10
C LYS A 156 -13.41 16.94 11.06
N ILE A 157 -12.37 16.54 10.31
CA ILE A 157 -12.38 15.36 9.46
C ILE A 157 -11.38 14.33 9.98
N VAL A 158 -11.80 13.08 10.07
CA VAL A 158 -10.94 11.95 10.47
C VAL A 158 -10.57 11.17 9.22
N ILE A 159 -9.30 11.17 8.87
CA ILE A 159 -8.75 10.51 7.68
C ILE A 159 -8.15 9.17 8.08
N GLY A 160 -8.67 8.09 7.47
CA GLY A 160 -8.06 6.77 7.61
C GLY A 160 -6.79 6.66 6.79
N PHE A 161 -5.68 6.23 7.41
CA PHE A 161 -4.40 6.06 6.76
C PHE A 161 -3.68 4.79 7.23
N THR A 162 -2.74 4.32 6.41
CA THR A 162 -1.67 3.37 6.78
C THR A 162 -0.31 4.05 6.57
N LEU A 163 0.77 3.48 7.11
CA LEU A 163 2.12 3.95 6.83
C LEU A 163 2.52 3.52 5.41
N ASN A 164 2.20 4.34 4.45
CA ASN A 164 2.41 4.15 3.01
C ASN A 164 3.28 5.28 2.44
N ALA A 165 4.60 5.14 2.60
CA ALA A 165 5.56 6.13 2.09
C ALA A 165 5.55 6.22 0.54
N PRO A 166 5.62 7.40 -0.07
CA PRO A 166 5.70 8.74 0.53
C PRO A 166 4.34 9.38 0.81
N MET A 167 3.20 8.67 0.66
CA MET A 167 1.85 9.21 0.86
C MET A 167 1.62 9.59 2.32
N ALA A 168 1.96 8.68 3.25
CA ALA A 168 1.94 8.93 4.68
C ALA A 168 3.22 8.38 5.32
N LEU A 169 4.01 9.29 5.91
CA LEU A 169 5.23 8.99 6.68
C LEU A 169 4.90 9.02 8.16
N GLY A 170 5.56 8.17 8.95
CA GLY A 170 5.33 8.18 10.38
C GLY A 170 5.93 6.98 11.09
N GLU A 171 5.57 6.83 12.35
CA GLU A 171 5.98 5.73 13.20
C GLU A 171 4.85 5.38 14.18
N GLY A 172 4.63 4.08 14.39
CA GLY A 172 3.53 3.60 15.23
C GLY A 172 2.17 4.03 14.66
N ASP A 173 1.37 4.71 15.44
CA ASP A 173 0.02 5.18 15.09
C ASP A 173 -0.04 6.65 14.63
N LYS A 174 1.13 7.29 14.43
CA LYS A 174 1.23 8.72 14.13
C LYS A 174 1.89 8.98 12.80
N THR A 175 1.25 9.84 12.00
CA THR A 175 1.91 10.41 10.82
C THR A 175 2.77 11.62 11.20
N THR A 176 3.95 11.69 10.59
CA THR A 176 4.88 12.84 10.71
C THR A 176 4.88 13.72 9.46
N GLY A 177 4.16 13.31 8.40
CA GLY A 177 4.07 13.99 7.12
C GLY A 177 3.73 12.99 6.01
N GLY A 178 3.97 13.38 4.79
CA GLY A 178 3.70 12.61 3.58
C GLY A 178 2.88 13.43 2.59
N PHE A 179 2.89 13.00 1.34
CA PHE A 179 2.20 13.73 0.29
C PHE A 179 0.71 13.89 0.58
N ASP A 180 0.02 12.79 0.85
CA ASP A 180 -1.42 12.79 1.12
C ASP A 180 -1.75 13.54 2.42
N THR A 181 -0.92 13.37 3.46
CA THR A 181 -1.17 14.05 4.74
C THR A 181 -0.99 15.55 4.65
N ASP A 182 0.02 16.03 3.91
CA ASP A 182 0.25 17.46 3.73
C ASP A 182 -0.79 18.07 2.77
N LEU A 183 -1.15 17.35 1.70
CA LEU A 183 -2.18 17.78 0.76
C LEU A 183 -3.55 17.86 1.45
N ALA A 184 -3.89 16.89 2.31
CA ALA A 184 -5.14 16.91 3.07
C ALA A 184 -5.23 18.14 3.98
N LYS A 185 -4.14 18.48 4.68
CA LYS A 185 -4.08 19.70 5.51
C LYS A 185 -4.29 20.97 4.68
N ALA A 186 -3.63 21.08 3.51
CA ALA A 186 -3.78 22.23 2.62
C ALA A 186 -5.22 22.37 2.09
N VAL A 187 -5.81 21.23 1.66
CA VAL A 187 -7.21 21.19 1.17
C VAL A 187 -8.20 21.61 2.25
N PHE A 188 -8.09 21.05 3.46
CA PHE A 188 -9.05 21.36 4.53
C PHE A 188 -8.82 22.73 5.18
N ALA A 189 -7.60 23.26 5.15
CA ALA A 189 -7.38 24.69 5.47
C ALA A 189 -8.15 25.59 4.51
N LYS A 190 -8.09 25.33 3.20
CA LYS A 190 -8.81 26.09 2.20
C LYS A 190 -10.32 25.88 2.26
N ILE A 191 -10.78 24.68 2.57
CA ILE A 191 -12.20 24.39 2.79
C ILE A 191 -12.70 25.14 4.02
N SER A 192 -11.96 25.19 5.12
CA SER A 192 -12.31 25.94 6.33
C SER A 192 -12.56 27.41 6.03
N GLU A 193 -11.72 28.05 5.21
CA GLU A 193 -11.93 29.43 4.74
C GLU A 193 -13.25 29.56 3.97
N LYS A 194 -13.52 28.66 3.01
CA LYS A 194 -14.71 28.69 2.15
C LYS A 194 -16.02 28.51 2.91
N VAL A 195 -16.02 27.64 3.92
CA VAL A 195 -17.24 27.36 4.71
C VAL A 195 -17.39 28.28 5.93
N GLY A 196 -16.40 29.13 6.20
CA GLY A 196 -16.41 30.06 7.33
C GLY A 196 -16.35 29.38 8.70
N LYS A 197 -15.80 28.17 8.77
CA LYS A 197 -15.69 27.37 9.99
C LYS A 197 -14.44 26.51 9.96
N THR A 198 -13.67 26.50 11.04
CA THR A 198 -12.50 25.61 11.16
C THR A 198 -12.93 24.15 11.09
N ILE A 199 -12.23 23.39 10.25
CA ILE A 199 -12.33 21.92 10.14
C ILE A 199 -10.93 21.37 10.38
N ASP A 200 -10.69 20.81 11.57
CA ASP A 200 -9.42 20.21 11.92
C ASP A 200 -9.21 18.90 11.16
N VAL A 201 -7.97 18.62 10.79
CA VAL A 201 -7.60 17.35 10.13
C VAL A 201 -6.99 16.41 11.17
N GLU A 202 -7.64 15.29 11.37
CA GLU A 202 -7.21 14.22 12.27
C GLU A 202 -6.88 12.96 11.45
N PHE A 203 -5.75 12.32 11.73
CA PHE A 203 -5.34 11.09 11.06
C PHE A 203 -5.50 9.91 12.00
N LYS A 204 -6.18 8.86 11.54
CA LYS A 204 -6.39 7.62 12.27
C LYS A 204 -5.70 6.47 11.51
N LEU A 205 -4.73 5.81 12.16
CA LEU A 205 -4.16 4.59 11.63
C LEU A 205 -5.25 3.50 11.58
N ILE A 206 -5.39 2.85 10.44
CA ILE A 206 -6.32 1.75 10.22
C ILE A 206 -5.60 0.52 9.70
N ASP A 207 -6.24 -0.63 9.80
CA ASP A 207 -5.93 -1.81 9.02
C ASP A 207 -6.56 -1.61 7.63
N TRP A 208 -5.75 -1.68 6.56
CA TRP A 208 -6.25 -1.40 5.20
C TRP A 208 -7.39 -2.33 4.77
N GLY A 209 -7.34 -3.59 5.18
CA GLY A 209 -8.42 -4.55 4.94
C GLY A 209 -9.74 -4.21 5.65
N LYS A 210 -9.75 -3.24 6.58
CA LYS A 210 -10.94 -2.81 7.33
C LYS A 210 -11.48 -1.43 6.94
N LYS A 211 -10.91 -0.78 5.92
CA LYS A 211 -11.29 0.59 5.51
C LYS A 211 -12.79 0.75 5.25
N GLU A 212 -13.43 -0.26 4.67
CA GLU A 212 -14.86 -0.28 4.42
C GLU A 212 -15.67 -0.22 5.73
N SER A 213 -15.38 -1.11 6.66
CA SER A 213 -16.07 -1.17 7.95
C SER A 213 -15.80 0.05 8.82
N GLU A 214 -14.60 0.64 8.75
CA GLU A 214 -14.25 1.88 9.43
C GLU A 214 -15.05 3.08 8.89
N MET A 215 -15.24 3.14 7.56
CA MET A 215 -16.09 4.15 6.91
C MET A 215 -17.57 4.01 7.29
N GLU A 216 -18.10 2.79 7.27
CA GLU A 216 -19.49 2.49 7.65
C GLU A 216 -19.75 2.81 9.11
N ALA A 217 -18.84 2.45 10.00
CA ALA A 217 -18.92 2.75 11.43
C ALA A 217 -18.71 4.23 11.77
N LYS A 218 -18.36 5.07 10.79
CA LYS A 218 -18.01 6.50 10.96
C LYS A 218 -16.86 6.74 11.95
N THR A 219 -15.96 5.76 12.08
CA THR A 219 -14.73 5.92 12.87
C THR A 219 -13.67 6.67 12.08
N ILE A 220 -13.79 6.65 10.74
CA ILE A 220 -13.14 7.56 9.79
C ILE A 220 -14.19 8.24 8.91
N ASP A 221 -13.86 9.39 8.36
CA ASP A 221 -14.74 10.15 7.47
C ASP A 221 -14.38 10.01 6.00
N CYS A 222 -13.12 9.71 5.72
CA CYS A 222 -12.65 9.40 4.38
C CYS A 222 -11.42 8.48 4.43
N VAL A 223 -11.14 7.86 3.28
CA VAL A 223 -9.88 7.15 3.01
C VAL A 223 -9.06 8.02 2.07
N TRP A 224 -7.92 8.49 2.55
CA TRP A 224 -6.97 9.29 1.78
C TRP A 224 -5.55 8.83 2.07
N ASN A 225 -5.10 7.84 1.31
CA ASN A 225 -3.80 7.18 1.53
C ASN A 225 -3.38 6.37 0.29
N GLY A 226 -3.28 7.03 -0.88
CA GLY A 226 -2.96 6.33 -2.11
C GLY A 226 -4.04 5.32 -2.52
N LEU A 227 -5.32 5.69 -2.37
CA LEU A 227 -6.42 4.78 -2.73
C LEU A 227 -6.55 4.67 -4.25
N THR A 228 -6.22 3.52 -4.81
CA THR A 228 -6.48 3.20 -6.23
C THR A 228 -7.97 3.25 -6.53
N VAL A 229 -8.34 4.03 -7.55
CA VAL A 229 -9.72 4.11 -8.04
C VAL A 229 -10.03 2.89 -8.88
N THR A 230 -10.99 2.09 -8.42
CA THR A 230 -11.51 0.93 -9.16
C THR A 230 -13.01 1.05 -9.38
N PRO A 231 -13.59 0.38 -10.39
CA PRO A 231 -15.05 0.37 -10.58
C PRO A 231 -15.81 -0.11 -9.35
N ALA A 232 -15.31 -1.11 -8.63
CA ALA A 232 -15.91 -1.63 -7.41
C ALA A 232 -15.95 -0.55 -6.30
N ARG A 233 -14.83 0.14 -6.07
CA ARG A 233 -14.73 1.24 -5.09
C ARG A 233 -15.61 2.44 -5.49
N ALA A 234 -15.64 2.80 -6.77
CA ALA A 234 -16.50 3.88 -7.28
C ALA A 234 -18.00 3.54 -7.17
N ALA A 235 -18.37 2.26 -7.24
CA ALA A 235 -19.75 1.83 -6.98
C ALA A 235 -20.13 1.94 -5.50
N GLN A 236 -19.17 1.77 -4.59
CA GLN A 236 -19.39 1.79 -3.14
C GLN A 236 -19.29 3.19 -2.52
N TRP A 237 -18.40 4.05 -3.04
CA TRP A 237 -18.04 5.33 -2.45
C TRP A 237 -18.22 6.50 -3.41
N SER A 238 -18.32 7.70 -2.85
CA SER A 238 -18.14 8.96 -3.58
C SER A 238 -16.64 9.25 -3.64
N ILE A 239 -16.02 9.01 -4.80
CA ILE A 239 -14.58 9.19 -4.99
C ILE A 239 -14.33 10.50 -5.73
N THR A 240 -13.29 11.23 -5.34
CA THR A 240 -12.83 12.46 -6.01
C THR A 240 -12.35 12.20 -7.44
N MET A 241 -12.05 13.28 -8.16
CA MET A 241 -11.22 13.18 -9.34
C MET A 241 -9.90 12.49 -9.00
N ASN A 242 -9.29 11.85 -9.97
CA ASN A 242 -7.94 11.31 -9.83
C ASN A 242 -6.97 12.46 -9.52
N TYR A 243 -6.13 12.26 -8.47
CA TYR A 243 -5.17 13.30 -8.09
C TYR A 243 -3.71 12.90 -8.29
N LEU A 244 -3.44 11.62 -8.52
CA LEU A 244 -2.07 11.12 -8.78
C LEU A 244 -2.13 9.89 -9.69
N GLU A 245 -1.14 9.74 -10.58
CA GLU A 245 -0.93 8.53 -11.38
C GLU A 245 -0.09 7.52 -10.58
N ASN A 246 -0.43 6.25 -10.67
CA ASN A 246 0.32 5.14 -10.09
C ASN A 246 0.27 3.92 -11.04
N LYS A 247 0.88 2.84 -10.64
CA LYS A 247 0.70 1.49 -11.14
C LYS A 247 1.10 0.49 -10.07
N GLN A 248 0.66 -0.74 -10.17
CA GLN A 248 1.27 -1.80 -9.38
C GLN A 248 2.64 -2.16 -9.92
N CYS A 249 3.46 -2.80 -9.12
CA CYS A 249 4.73 -3.37 -9.55
C CYS A 249 5.05 -4.65 -8.79
N ALA A 250 5.92 -5.46 -9.37
CA ALA A 250 6.48 -6.64 -8.72
C ALA A 250 7.84 -6.29 -8.12
N VAL A 251 7.98 -6.36 -6.81
CA VAL A 251 9.27 -6.26 -6.12
C VAL A 251 9.83 -7.66 -5.93
N ILE A 252 11.10 -7.84 -6.25
CA ILE A 252 11.81 -9.12 -6.22
C ILE A 252 13.21 -8.95 -5.64
N ARG A 253 13.84 -10.06 -5.26
CA ARG A 253 15.28 -10.06 -5.00
C ARG A 253 16.05 -9.84 -6.30
N LYS A 254 17.11 -9.05 -6.27
CA LYS A 254 17.99 -8.83 -7.45
C LYS A 254 18.55 -10.13 -8.02
N ALA A 255 18.83 -11.11 -7.14
CA ALA A 255 19.31 -12.43 -7.56
C ALA A 255 18.28 -13.23 -8.37
N ASP A 256 17.01 -12.88 -8.29
CA ASP A 256 15.92 -13.56 -8.98
C ASP A 256 15.45 -12.80 -10.24
N LYS A 257 16.18 -11.74 -10.67
CA LYS A 257 15.78 -10.87 -11.78
C LYS A 257 15.50 -11.63 -13.07
N ASP A 258 16.34 -12.60 -13.42
CA ASP A 258 16.18 -13.40 -14.64
C ASP A 258 15.05 -14.43 -14.51
N LYS A 259 14.65 -14.76 -13.28
CA LYS A 259 13.59 -15.74 -12.99
C LYS A 259 12.19 -15.13 -13.08
N TYR A 260 12.03 -13.86 -12.65
CA TYR A 260 10.72 -13.19 -12.54
C TYR A 260 10.65 -11.95 -13.44
N ASN A 261 10.93 -12.12 -14.73
CA ASN A 261 11.04 -11.07 -15.75
C ASN A 261 9.84 -10.99 -16.70
N SER A 262 8.77 -11.70 -16.42
CA SER A 262 7.55 -11.70 -17.24
C SER A 262 6.33 -12.06 -16.40
N TYR A 263 5.15 -11.68 -16.87
CA TYR A 263 3.87 -12.00 -16.22
C TYR A 263 3.67 -13.50 -16.01
N ASP A 264 4.03 -14.33 -17.00
CA ASP A 264 3.95 -15.78 -16.89
C ASP A 264 4.96 -16.37 -15.87
N ALA A 265 6.09 -15.72 -15.68
CA ALA A 265 7.05 -16.13 -14.66
C ALA A 265 6.54 -15.84 -13.24
N LEU A 266 5.79 -14.73 -13.06
CA LEU A 266 5.18 -14.38 -11.79
C LEU A 266 4.15 -15.43 -11.32
N LYS A 267 3.43 -16.07 -12.25
CA LYS A 267 2.45 -17.13 -11.94
C LYS A 267 3.04 -18.33 -11.18
N LYS A 268 4.36 -18.48 -11.20
CA LYS A 268 5.10 -19.59 -10.54
C LYS A 268 5.67 -19.19 -9.19
N ALA A 269 5.44 -17.96 -8.75
CA ALA A 269 5.99 -17.40 -7.53
C ALA A 269 5.07 -17.61 -6.31
N ARG A 270 5.68 -17.56 -5.12
CA ARG A 270 4.96 -17.26 -3.89
C ARG A 270 4.82 -15.74 -3.84
N ILE A 271 3.59 -15.26 -4.00
CA ILE A 271 3.28 -13.83 -4.08
C ILE A 271 2.73 -13.34 -2.76
N VAL A 272 3.15 -12.18 -2.34
CA VAL A 272 2.60 -11.45 -1.19
C VAL A 272 2.12 -10.07 -1.63
N ALA A 273 1.05 -9.58 -1.02
CA ALA A 273 0.56 -8.22 -1.14
C ALA A 273 -0.25 -7.85 0.11
N GLU A 274 -0.50 -6.57 0.32
CA GLU A 274 -1.33 -6.10 1.43
C GLU A 274 -2.80 -6.48 1.22
N ASP A 275 -3.46 -6.97 2.26
CA ASP A 275 -4.87 -7.34 2.27
C ASP A 275 -5.78 -6.15 1.88
N GLY A 276 -6.76 -6.37 1.02
CA GLY A 276 -7.70 -5.36 0.53
C GLY A 276 -7.07 -4.27 -0.35
N SER A 277 -5.80 -4.42 -0.79
CA SER A 277 -5.12 -3.48 -1.69
C SER A 277 -5.38 -3.80 -3.17
N ALA A 278 -5.04 -2.87 -4.07
CA ALA A 278 -4.99 -3.14 -5.51
C ALA A 278 -3.87 -4.13 -5.85
N GLY A 279 -2.81 -4.18 -5.03
CA GLY A 279 -1.76 -5.19 -5.14
C GLY A 279 -2.25 -6.60 -4.89
N GLU A 280 -3.19 -6.80 -3.96
CA GLU A 280 -3.85 -8.09 -3.77
C GLU A 280 -4.65 -8.50 -4.99
N ASP A 281 -5.46 -7.58 -5.54
CA ASP A 281 -6.25 -7.84 -6.74
C ASP A 281 -5.34 -8.26 -7.90
N ALA A 282 -4.24 -7.54 -8.13
CA ALA A 282 -3.25 -7.87 -9.15
C ALA A 282 -2.55 -9.21 -8.88
N ALA A 283 -2.22 -9.52 -7.61
CA ALA A 283 -1.62 -10.81 -7.24
C ALA A 283 -2.56 -11.99 -7.53
N LYS A 284 -3.84 -11.84 -7.19
CA LYS A 284 -4.88 -12.84 -7.47
C LYS A 284 -5.10 -13.03 -8.97
N GLU A 285 -5.12 -11.93 -9.74
CA GLU A 285 -5.22 -11.99 -11.20
C GLU A 285 -4.03 -12.74 -11.81
N ILE A 286 -2.79 -12.43 -11.39
CA ILE A 286 -1.58 -13.13 -11.85
C ILE A 286 -1.71 -14.64 -11.62
N LEU A 287 -2.18 -15.04 -10.45
CA LEU A 287 -2.31 -16.47 -10.08
C LEU A 287 -3.57 -17.14 -10.61
N GLY A 288 -4.51 -16.38 -11.19
CA GLY A 288 -5.80 -16.90 -11.68
C GLY A 288 -6.72 -17.39 -10.55
N ILE A 289 -6.61 -16.80 -9.35
CA ILE A 289 -7.44 -17.11 -8.19
C ILE A 289 -8.45 -15.98 -7.94
N LYS A 290 -9.59 -16.32 -7.31
CA LYS A 290 -10.68 -15.36 -7.01
C LYS A 290 -10.63 -14.94 -5.55
#